data_2b922f773be07311b6c0a865d9cde4ae
#
_entry.id   2b922f773be07311b6c0a865d9cde4ae
#
_cell.length_a   1.000
_cell.length_b   1.000
_cell.length_c   1.000
_cell.angle_alpha   90.00
_cell.angle_beta   90.00
_cell.angle_gamma   90.00
#
_symmetry.space_group_name_H-M   'P 1'
#
loop_
_entity.id
_entity.type
_entity.pdbx_description
1 polymer ?
#
loop_
_entity_poly.entity_id
_entity_poly.type
_entity_poly.pdbx_seq_one_letter_code
_entity_poly.pdbx_strand_id
1 'polypeptide(L)'
;MLFRSSKELRARIALARGETLTGLAALAEAADKQFEMQKGDNDPPRYPEVLYVALGNAYLQSKSPHLARQSFAKALELTRNDIFALAGLVQAHHALGEKKDAEDAMARLRFTASGADSNVPALARAFAAGVKAEPKDNSPVTQRNYRDTSLSGFGPAVWEPFPAPDLDAVDSEGKRVTLSEYRGKNVLLVFYLGRECLHCMKQLKDIQAKKDDWDRLETVVLAVSGNKPEDNARNLKSISLPAVRLLSDSAFSNARRYRSYDDFEEMELHSTILIDKKGRVHWARTGGEPFGKMDFLIKQVERMNAAVETEKSPSGGGF
;
A
#
# COMPACT_ATOMS: atom_id res chain seq x y z
N MET A 1 20.76 -8.23 3.52
CA MET A 1 20.22 -8.22 4.90
C MET A 1 21.30 -8.08 5.97
N LEU A 2 22.23 -9.02 6.09
CA LEU A 2 23.28 -9.03 7.11
C LEU A 2 24.15 -7.75 7.16
N PHE A 3 24.46 -7.14 6.03
CA PHE A 3 25.34 -5.95 5.94
C PHE A 3 24.73 -4.68 6.60
N ARG A 4 23.44 -4.44 6.41
CA ARG A 4 22.74 -3.32 7.05
C ARG A 4 22.67 -3.48 8.56
N SER A 5 22.22 -4.64 9.03
CA SER A 5 22.08 -4.92 10.48
C SER A 5 23.41 -4.81 11.21
N SER A 6 24.54 -5.19 10.57
CA SER A 6 25.85 -5.03 11.16
C SER A 6 26.31 -3.58 11.27
N LYS A 7 25.99 -2.72 10.28
CA LYS A 7 26.31 -1.29 10.32
C LYS A 7 25.46 -0.55 11.35
N GLU A 8 24.17 -0.84 11.39
CA GLU A 8 23.27 -0.29 12.39
C GLU A 8 23.76 -0.63 13.82
N LEU A 9 24.08 -1.90 14.07
CA LEU A 9 24.59 -2.32 15.38
C LEU A 9 25.88 -1.59 15.75
N ARG A 10 26.83 -1.49 14.82
CA ARG A 10 28.07 -0.73 15.05
C ARG A 10 27.80 0.74 15.35
N ALA A 11 26.88 1.36 14.60
CA ALA A 11 26.48 2.75 14.83
C ALA A 11 25.89 2.95 16.23
N ARG A 12 24.98 2.08 16.65
CA ARG A 12 24.37 2.13 17.99
C ARG A 12 25.41 1.91 19.11
N ILE A 13 26.35 0.99 18.91
CA ILE A 13 27.46 0.76 19.85
C ILE A 13 28.36 2.01 19.95
N ALA A 14 28.75 2.60 18.82
CA ALA A 14 29.58 3.81 18.80
C ALA A 14 28.88 4.99 19.51
N LEU A 15 27.59 5.22 19.22
CA LEU A 15 26.79 6.25 19.89
C LEU A 15 26.72 6.00 21.41
N ALA A 16 26.49 4.76 21.83
CA ALA A 16 26.45 4.39 23.26
C ALA A 16 27.78 4.59 23.97
N ARG A 17 28.92 4.51 23.24
CA ARG A 17 30.27 4.79 23.75
C ARG A 17 30.65 6.27 23.73
N GLY A 18 29.76 7.16 23.26
CA GLY A 18 30.07 8.58 23.09
C GLY A 18 30.90 8.91 21.85
N GLU A 19 31.17 7.95 20.97
CA GLU A 19 31.84 8.13 19.69
C GLU A 19 30.88 8.73 18.64
N THR A 20 30.39 9.95 18.93
CA THR A 20 29.25 10.55 18.26
C THR A 20 29.44 10.66 16.75
N LEU A 21 30.59 11.17 16.28
CA LEU A 21 30.81 11.35 14.83
C LEU A 21 30.86 10.00 14.09
N THR A 22 31.57 9.03 14.63
CA THR A 22 31.64 7.67 14.06
C THR A 22 30.27 7.00 14.03
N GLY A 23 29.53 7.14 15.12
CA GLY A 23 28.18 6.56 15.25
C GLY A 23 27.17 7.19 14.28
N LEU A 24 27.17 8.52 14.17
CA LEU A 24 26.30 9.25 13.22
C LEU A 24 26.62 8.90 11.78
N ALA A 25 27.92 8.84 11.39
CA ALA A 25 28.32 8.48 10.02
C ALA A 25 27.86 7.04 9.67
N ALA A 26 28.09 6.09 10.57
CA ALA A 26 27.69 4.69 10.35
C ALA A 26 26.14 4.54 10.30
N LEU A 27 25.41 5.30 11.14
CA LEU A 27 23.95 5.28 11.13
C LEU A 27 23.37 5.92 9.86
N ALA A 28 23.97 7.00 9.38
CA ALA A 28 23.59 7.63 8.12
C ALA A 28 23.77 6.66 6.95
N GLU A 29 24.91 5.99 6.86
CA GLU A 29 25.17 4.99 5.81
C GLU A 29 24.17 3.82 5.86
N ALA A 30 23.80 3.38 7.07
CA ALA A 30 22.78 2.34 7.25
C ALA A 30 21.39 2.83 6.84
N ALA A 31 21.02 4.08 7.17
CA ALA A 31 19.76 4.69 6.81
C ALA A 31 19.64 4.91 5.29
N ASP A 32 20.70 5.42 4.65
CA ASP A 32 20.75 5.56 3.20
C ASP A 32 20.56 4.21 2.51
N LYS A 33 21.21 3.17 2.99
CA LYS A 33 21.07 1.81 2.45
C LYS A 33 19.65 1.27 2.62
N GLN A 34 19.03 1.51 3.77
CA GLN A 34 17.62 1.14 3.97
C GLN A 34 16.72 1.88 2.98
N PHE A 35 16.94 3.19 2.83
CA PHE A 35 16.15 4.03 1.93
C PHE A 35 16.21 3.54 0.48
N GLU A 36 17.42 3.27 -0.03
CA GLU A 36 17.60 2.74 -1.39
C GLU A 36 16.95 1.36 -1.59
N MET A 37 16.91 0.55 -0.54
CA MET A 37 16.26 -0.77 -0.60
C MET A 37 14.73 -0.69 -0.53
N GLN A 38 14.18 0.35 0.07
CA GLN A 38 12.74 0.51 0.29
C GLN A 38 12.10 1.54 -0.65
N LYS A 39 12.90 2.42 -1.26
CA LYS A 39 12.41 3.41 -2.22
C LYS A 39 11.84 2.72 -3.45
N GLY A 40 10.53 2.86 -3.64
CA GLY A 40 9.80 2.19 -4.72
C GLY A 40 9.35 0.76 -4.42
N ASP A 41 9.67 0.23 -3.24
CA ASP A 41 9.15 -1.04 -2.76
C ASP A 41 7.86 -0.76 -1.96
N ASN A 42 6.72 -1.07 -2.56
CA ASN A 42 5.41 -0.87 -1.95
C ASN A 42 4.98 -2.05 -1.05
N ASP A 43 5.86 -3.02 -0.84
CA ASP A 43 5.63 -4.05 0.18
C ASP A 43 5.72 -3.43 1.59
N PRO A 44 4.98 -3.93 2.57
CA PRO A 44 5.10 -3.50 3.95
C PRO A 44 6.56 -3.49 4.38
N PRO A 45 7.01 -2.45 5.11
CA PRO A 45 8.42 -2.32 5.46
C PRO A 45 8.91 -3.57 6.18
N ARG A 46 9.98 -4.15 5.68
CA ARG A 46 10.60 -5.38 6.22
C ARG A 46 11.22 -5.17 7.61
N TYR A 47 11.25 -3.93 8.06
CA TYR A 47 11.88 -3.51 9.30
C TYR A 47 10.93 -2.64 10.09
N PRO A 48 10.80 -2.89 11.40
CA PRO A 48 9.87 -2.18 12.25
C PRO A 48 10.30 -0.73 12.54
N GLU A 49 11.54 -0.35 12.24
CA GLU A 49 12.07 0.99 12.48
C GLU A 49 12.63 1.59 11.20
N VAL A 50 12.19 2.79 10.86
CA VAL A 50 12.78 3.59 9.81
C VAL A 50 14.07 4.21 10.35
N LEU A 51 15.24 3.80 9.82
CA LEU A 51 16.54 4.23 10.37
C LEU A 51 16.78 5.74 10.28
N TYR A 52 16.12 6.45 9.37
CA TYR A 52 16.13 7.89 9.34
C TYR A 52 15.47 8.52 10.57
N VAL A 53 14.51 7.82 11.22
CA VAL A 53 13.97 8.27 12.52
C VAL A 53 15.03 8.16 13.62
N ALA A 54 15.74 7.03 13.67
CA ALA A 54 16.84 6.85 14.62
C ALA A 54 17.96 7.86 14.40
N LEU A 55 18.33 8.13 13.14
CA LEU A 55 19.34 9.11 12.75
C LEU A 55 18.91 10.53 13.15
N GLY A 56 17.65 10.91 12.85
CA GLY A 56 17.10 12.20 13.23
C GLY A 56 17.13 12.44 14.75
N ASN A 57 16.76 11.41 15.52
CA ASN A 57 16.85 11.46 16.98
C ASN A 57 18.31 11.63 17.47
N ALA A 58 19.26 10.93 16.86
CA ALA A 58 20.68 11.06 17.20
C ALA A 58 21.22 12.46 16.85
N TYR A 59 20.76 13.08 15.76
CA TYR A 59 21.08 14.47 15.42
C TYR A 59 20.45 15.47 16.40
N LEU A 60 19.22 15.25 16.88
CA LEU A 60 18.65 16.11 17.94
C LEU A 60 19.47 16.04 19.22
N GLN A 61 19.89 14.83 19.62
CA GLN A 61 20.73 14.62 20.80
C GLN A 61 22.09 15.32 20.66
N SER A 62 22.66 15.33 19.46
CA SER A 62 23.93 16.03 19.15
C SER A 62 23.74 17.53 18.82
N LYS A 63 22.57 18.10 19.12
CA LYS A 63 22.24 19.52 18.90
C LYS A 63 22.41 19.96 17.43
N SER A 64 22.07 19.09 16.51
CA SER A 64 22.12 19.31 15.04
C SER A 64 20.71 19.30 14.42
N PRO A 65 19.82 20.27 14.78
CA PRO A 65 18.41 20.22 14.39
C PRO A 65 18.18 20.31 12.88
N HIS A 66 19.07 20.95 12.12
CA HIS A 66 18.97 20.98 10.64
C HIS A 66 19.11 19.58 10.04
N LEU A 67 20.10 18.79 10.51
CA LEU A 67 20.31 17.42 10.03
C LEU A 67 19.20 16.49 10.52
N ALA A 68 18.72 16.72 11.74
CA ALA A 68 17.57 15.99 12.27
C ALA A 68 16.33 16.21 11.41
N ARG A 69 16.00 17.45 11.06
CA ARG A 69 14.89 17.81 10.18
C ARG A 69 14.98 17.09 8.83
N GLN A 70 16.15 17.11 8.19
CA GLN A 70 16.37 16.41 6.92
C GLN A 70 16.14 14.90 7.04
N SER A 71 16.64 14.29 8.13
CA SER A 71 16.46 12.87 8.38
C SER A 71 15.00 12.49 8.59
N PHE A 72 14.25 13.24 9.40
CA PHE A 72 12.82 12.98 9.57
C PHE A 72 12.00 13.21 8.29
N ALA A 73 12.37 14.21 7.48
CA ALA A 73 11.74 14.42 6.19
C ALA A 73 11.94 13.20 5.25
N LYS A 74 13.15 12.66 5.20
CA LYS A 74 13.42 11.42 4.45
C LYS A 74 12.68 10.21 5.00
N ALA A 75 12.51 10.11 6.33
CA ALA A 75 11.70 9.05 6.91
C ALA A 75 10.25 9.11 6.41
N LEU A 76 9.68 10.31 6.27
CA LEU A 76 8.32 10.50 5.76
C LEU A 76 8.17 10.26 4.25
N GLU A 77 9.27 10.21 3.48
CA GLU A 77 9.23 9.74 2.10
C GLU A 77 9.01 8.23 2.01
N LEU A 78 9.47 7.45 3.02
CA LEU A 78 9.26 6.00 3.10
C LEU A 78 7.91 5.66 3.74
N THR A 79 7.56 6.38 4.81
CA THR A 79 6.33 6.15 5.57
C THR A 79 5.70 7.50 5.90
N ARG A 80 4.78 7.93 5.07
CA ARG A 80 4.24 9.30 5.07
C ARG A 80 3.70 9.78 6.41
N ASN A 81 3.06 8.90 7.17
CA ASN A 81 2.43 9.19 8.44
C ASN A 81 3.13 8.54 9.63
N ASP A 82 4.46 8.35 9.54
CA ASP A 82 5.24 7.87 10.67
C ASP A 82 5.19 8.86 11.84
N ILE A 83 4.53 8.46 12.94
CA ILE A 83 4.32 9.31 14.12
C ILE A 83 5.62 9.69 14.81
N PHE A 84 6.65 8.85 14.72
CA PHE A 84 7.96 9.13 15.33
C PHE A 84 8.74 10.15 14.50
N ALA A 85 8.66 10.07 13.17
CA ALA A 85 9.22 11.08 12.27
C ALA A 85 8.51 12.42 12.43
N LEU A 86 7.17 12.43 12.50
CA LEU A 86 6.39 13.65 12.75
C LEU A 86 6.73 14.28 14.11
N ALA A 87 6.82 13.46 15.16
CA ALA A 87 7.22 13.93 16.49
C ALA A 87 8.64 14.51 16.50
N GLY A 88 9.54 13.92 15.73
CA GLY A 88 10.90 14.44 15.54
C GLY A 88 10.93 15.75 14.77
N LEU A 89 10.11 15.89 13.72
CA LEU A 89 9.99 17.15 12.96
C LEU A 89 9.50 18.30 13.82
N VAL A 90 8.48 18.08 14.68
CA VAL A 90 8.02 19.10 15.62
C VAL A 90 9.19 19.61 16.48
N GLN A 91 10.00 18.70 17.03
CA GLN A 91 11.14 19.06 17.86
C GLN A 91 12.23 19.78 17.05
N ALA A 92 12.52 19.32 15.84
CA ALA A 92 13.54 19.92 14.98
C ALA A 92 13.15 21.34 14.53
N HIS A 93 11.93 21.53 14.03
CA HIS A 93 11.41 22.84 13.64
C HIS A 93 11.33 23.81 14.83
N HIS A 94 10.88 23.31 16.00
CA HIS A 94 10.86 24.11 17.22
C HIS A 94 12.27 24.58 17.61
N ALA A 95 13.26 23.69 17.58
CA ALA A 95 14.66 24.02 17.88
C ALA A 95 15.29 25.00 16.88
N LEU A 96 14.78 25.04 15.64
CA LEU A 96 15.21 25.98 14.60
C LEU A 96 14.45 27.31 14.63
N GLY A 97 13.41 27.44 15.46
CA GLY A 97 12.55 28.62 15.48
C GLY A 97 11.60 28.73 14.28
N GLU A 98 11.43 27.65 13.52
CA GLU A 98 10.56 27.54 12.33
C GLU A 98 9.11 27.33 12.79
N LYS A 99 8.48 28.38 13.33
CA LYS A 99 7.21 28.30 14.05
C LYS A 99 6.09 27.69 13.21
N LYS A 100 5.92 28.15 11.98
CA LYS A 100 4.84 27.68 11.10
C LYS A 100 5.00 26.19 10.77
N ASP A 101 6.21 25.76 10.42
CA ASP A 101 6.50 24.37 10.08
C ASP A 101 6.33 23.45 11.30
N ALA A 102 6.70 23.94 12.50
CA ALA A 102 6.45 23.24 13.75
C ALA A 102 4.93 23.08 14.03
N GLU A 103 4.13 24.12 13.77
CA GLU A 103 2.67 24.08 13.91
C GLU A 103 2.04 23.10 12.90
N ASP A 104 2.48 23.12 11.65
CA ASP A 104 1.99 22.20 10.60
C ASP A 104 2.36 20.74 10.93
N ALA A 105 3.60 20.48 11.36
CA ALA A 105 4.02 19.16 11.82
C ALA A 105 3.23 18.68 13.04
N MET A 106 2.96 19.58 14.01
CA MET A 106 2.18 19.26 15.21
C MET A 106 0.72 18.96 14.88
N ALA A 107 0.11 19.75 13.97
CA ALA A 107 -1.28 19.53 13.54
C ALA A 107 -1.43 18.14 12.92
N ARG A 108 -0.50 17.77 12.05
CA ARG A 108 -0.45 16.46 11.43
C ARG A 108 -0.19 15.34 12.45
N LEU A 109 0.75 15.55 13.38
CA LEU A 109 1.04 14.61 14.47
C LEU A 109 -0.20 14.34 15.33
N ARG A 110 -0.90 15.40 15.77
CA ARG A 110 -2.11 15.27 16.59
C ARG A 110 -3.22 14.49 15.89
N PHE A 111 -3.37 14.69 14.60
CA PHE A 111 -4.32 13.92 13.81
C PHE A 111 -3.92 12.45 13.73
N THR A 112 -2.69 12.19 13.29
CA THR A 112 -2.17 10.83 13.05
C THR A 112 -2.08 10.01 14.34
N ALA A 113 -1.70 10.64 15.44
CA ALA A 113 -1.53 10.00 16.75
C ALA A 113 -2.76 10.12 17.67
N SER A 114 -3.95 10.42 17.13
CA SER A 114 -5.16 10.66 17.92
C SER A 114 -5.59 9.49 18.82
N GLY A 115 -5.21 8.25 18.44
CA GLY A 115 -5.47 7.03 19.23
C GLY A 115 -4.24 6.47 19.95
N ALA A 116 -3.11 7.18 19.93
CA ALA A 116 -1.88 6.70 20.55
C ALA A 116 -1.83 7.04 22.04
N ASP A 117 -1.16 6.17 22.81
CA ASP A 117 -0.92 6.42 24.23
C ASP A 117 -0.06 7.68 24.45
N SER A 118 -0.52 8.56 25.32
CA SER A 118 0.17 9.83 25.64
C SER A 118 1.54 9.65 26.33
N ASN A 119 1.81 8.46 26.88
CA ASN A 119 3.07 8.13 27.55
C ASN A 119 4.17 7.61 26.60
N VAL A 120 3.91 7.52 25.28
CA VAL A 120 4.94 7.19 24.29
C VAL A 120 6.04 8.29 24.36
N PRO A 121 7.30 7.93 24.65
CA PRO A 121 8.32 8.96 24.96
C PRO A 121 8.59 9.95 23.83
N ALA A 122 8.45 9.55 22.57
CA ALA A 122 8.63 10.44 21.43
C ALA A 122 7.50 11.48 21.34
N LEU A 123 6.25 11.05 21.53
CA LEU A 123 5.07 11.93 21.55
C LEU A 123 5.12 12.88 22.73
N ALA A 124 5.45 12.36 23.92
CA ALA A 124 5.59 13.19 25.13
C ALA A 124 6.60 14.33 24.92
N ARG A 125 7.75 14.06 24.32
CA ARG A 125 8.74 15.09 24.01
C ARG A 125 8.25 16.12 23.00
N ALA A 126 7.56 15.66 21.95
CA ALA A 126 7.00 16.57 20.94
C ALA A 126 5.93 17.49 21.54
N PHE A 127 5.03 16.96 22.35
CA PHE A 127 4.00 17.75 23.03
C PHE A 127 4.58 18.70 24.09
N ALA A 128 5.67 18.30 24.77
CA ALA A 128 6.38 19.15 25.71
C ALA A 128 7.07 20.36 25.06
N ALA A 129 7.28 20.36 23.74
CA ALA A 129 7.78 21.53 23.01
C ALA A 129 6.82 22.75 23.05
N GLY A 130 5.59 22.55 23.49
CA GLY A 130 4.62 23.64 23.68
C GLY A 130 4.06 24.21 22.37
N VAL A 131 4.29 23.57 21.23
CA VAL A 131 3.74 23.96 19.93
C VAL A 131 2.23 23.74 19.94
N LYS A 132 1.47 24.81 19.75
CA LYS A 132 0.00 24.77 19.70
C LYS A 132 -0.46 24.60 18.26
N ALA A 133 -1.23 23.56 17.98
CA ALA A 133 -1.87 23.37 16.70
C ALA A 133 -3.14 22.51 16.89
N GLU A 134 -4.17 22.81 16.13
CA GLU A 134 -5.35 21.95 16.04
C GLU A 134 -5.04 20.75 15.15
N PRO A 135 -5.62 19.57 15.44
CA PRO A 135 -5.48 18.41 14.58
C PRO A 135 -5.95 18.74 13.17
N LYS A 136 -5.10 18.50 12.20
CA LYS A 136 -5.44 18.72 10.80
C LYS A 136 -5.30 17.44 10.04
N ASP A 137 -6.41 17.00 9.49
CA ASP A 137 -6.44 15.95 8.49
C ASP A 137 -5.88 16.51 7.19
N ASN A 138 -4.71 16.03 6.80
CA ASN A 138 -4.12 16.32 5.51
C ASN A 138 -4.38 15.21 4.49
N SER A 139 -5.15 14.18 4.90
CA SER A 139 -5.59 13.15 3.97
C SER A 139 -6.58 13.78 2.99
N PRO A 140 -6.55 13.43 1.71
CA PRO A 140 -7.64 13.71 0.78
C PRO A 140 -8.82 12.82 1.17
N VAL A 141 -9.53 13.19 2.24
CA VAL A 141 -10.57 12.36 2.82
C VAL A 141 -11.85 12.48 2.03
N THR A 142 -12.20 11.43 1.35
CA THR A 142 -13.59 10.98 1.37
C THR A 142 -13.87 10.49 2.80
N GLN A 143 -14.78 11.14 3.51
CA GLN A 143 -15.24 10.72 4.82
C GLN A 143 -15.71 9.27 4.77
N ARG A 144 -14.81 8.33 5.07
CA ARG A 144 -15.20 6.96 5.35
C ARG A 144 -15.55 6.91 6.82
N ASN A 145 -16.80 6.59 7.07
CA ASN A 145 -17.27 6.28 8.41
C ASN A 145 -16.70 4.93 8.84
N TYR A 146 -15.46 4.91 9.36
CA TYR A 146 -14.81 3.69 9.91
C TYR A 146 -15.49 3.15 11.18
N ARG A 147 -16.63 3.73 11.59
CA ARG A 147 -17.32 3.34 12.82
C ARG A 147 -18.29 2.16 12.67
N ASP A 148 -18.44 1.61 11.50
CA ASP A 148 -19.16 0.32 11.40
C ASP A 148 -18.19 -0.83 11.72
N THR A 149 -17.95 -0.99 13.02
CA THR A 149 -17.13 -2.06 13.59
C THR A 149 -17.91 -3.34 13.81
N SER A 150 -19.08 -3.49 13.19
CA SER A 150 -19.75 -4.78 13.22
C SER A 150 -18.87 -5.82 12.55
N LEU A 151 -18.69 -6.98 13.19
CA LEU A 151 -17.92 -8.09 12.60
C LEU A 151 -18.46 -8.53 11.23
N SER A 152 -19.68 -8.16 10.90
CA SER A 152 -20.26 -8.28 9.57
C SER A 152 -19.51 -7.46 8.50
N GLY A 153 -18.76 -6.41 8.89
CA GLY A 153 -17.88 -5.67 8.00
C GLY A 153 -16.67 -6.47 7.49
N PHE A 154 -16.30 -7.57 8.14
CA PHE A 154 -15.28 -8.50 7.65
C PHE A 154 -15.80 -9.46 6.58
N GLY A 155 -17.06 -9.33 6.24
CA GLY A 155 -17.74 -10.15 5.26
C GLY A 155 -18.15 -11.52 5.80
N PRO A 156 -19.33 -11.99 5.44
CA PRO A 156 -19.70 -13.38 5.66
C PRO A 156 -18.73 -14.27 4.87
N ALA A 157 -18.54 -15.49 5.32
CA ALA A 157 -17.80 -16.52 4.58
C ALA A 157 -18.38 -16.74 3.17
N VAL A 158 -19.67 -16.40 2.99
CA VAL A 158 -20.39 -16.35 1.73
C VAL A 158 -21.25 -15.08 1.74
N TRP A 159 -21.13 -14.24 0.73
CA TRP A 159 -22.01 -13.10 0.50
C TRP A 159 -22.75 -13.22 -0.81
N GLU A 160 -23.86 -12.53 -0.94
CA GLU A 160 -24.54 -12.44 -2.22
C GLU A 160 -23.67 -11.62 -3.22
N PRO A 161 -23.54 -12.08 -4.47
CA PRO A 161 -22.83 -11.32 -5.48
C PRO A 161 -23.44 -9.95 -5.70
N PHE A 162 -22.62 -8.92 -5.71
CA PHE A 162 -23.05 -7.53 -5.88
C PHE A 162 -22.45 -6.92 -7.16
N PRO A 163 -23.10 -5.91 -7.78
CA PRO A 163 -22.58 -5.27 -8.97
C PRO A 163 -21.16 -4.75 -8.75
N ALA A 164 -20.24 -5.14 -9.63
CA ALA A 164 -18.87 -4.61 -9.59
C ALA A 164 -18.91 -3.10 -9.91
N PRO A 165 -18.10 -2.28 -9.23
CA PRO A 165 -17.90 -0.90 -9.62
C PRO A 165 -17.43 -0.79 -11.08
N ASP A 166 -17.72 0.33 -11.73
CA ASP A 166 -17.20 0.59 -13.06
C ASP A 166 -15.66 0.62 -13.03
N LEU A 167 -15.06 -0.04 -14.00
CA LEU A 167 -13.63 0.06 -14.32
C LEU A 167 -13.49 0.96 -15.54
N ASP A 168 -12.61 1.95 -15.44
CA ASP A 168 -12.26 2.85 -16.53
C ASP A 168 -10.75 3.09 -16.47
N ALA A 169 -10.01 2.38 -17.28
CA ALA A 169 -8.54 2.39 -17.27
C ALA A 169 -8.00 2.43 -18.70
N VAL A 170 -6.70 2.57 -18.84
CA VAL A 170 -6.02 2.63 -20.14
C VAL A 170 -5.01 1.49 -20.22
N ASP A 171 -4.97 0.78 -21.34
CA ASP A 171 -3.97 -0.28 -21.55
C ASP A 171 -2.60 0.29 -22.00
N SER A 172 -1.65 -0.60 -22.22
CA SER A 172 -0.29 -0.26 -22.64
C SER A 172 -0.19 0.38 -24.03
N GLU A 173 -1.26 0.34 -24.82
CA GLU A 173 -1.36 0.96 -26.15
C GLU A 173 -2.12 2.29 -26.10
N GLY A 174 -2.57 2.72 -24.93
CA GLY A 174 -3.36 3.94 -24.74
C GLY A 174 -4.85 3.74 -25.04
N LYS A 175 -5.31 2.52 -25.23
CA LYS A 175 -6.72 2.21 -25.48
C LYS A 175 -7.48 2.17 -24.16
N ARG A 176 -8.63 2.87 -24.11
CA ARG A 176 -9.55 2.80 -22.99
C ARG A 176 -10.13 1.40 -22.84
N VAL A 177 -10.22 0.93 -21.60
CA VAL A 177 -10.74 -0.38 -21.22
C VAL A 177 -11.76 -0.22 -20.11
N THR A 178 -12.94 -0.78 -20.31
CA THR A 178 -14.03 -0.74 -19.33
C THR A 178 -14.47 -2.15 -18.95
N LEU A 179 -14.99 -2.32 -17.74
CA LEU A 179 -15.50 -3.62 -17.29
C LEU A 179 -16.66 -4.13 -18.17
N SER A 180 -17.45 -3.24 -18.71
CA SER A 180 -18.59 -3.58 -19.56
C SER A 180 -18.22 -4.33 -20.84
N GLU A 181 -17.00 -4.13 -21.35
CA GLU A 181 -16.48 -4.86 -22.51
C GLU A 181 -16.34 -6.39 -22.29
N TYR A 182 -16.33 -6.79 -21.01
CA TYR A 182 -16.15 -8.18 -20.60
C TYR A 182 -17.45 -8.87 -20.17
N ARG A 183 -18.61 -8.29 -20.45
CA ARG A 183 -19.89 -8.96 -20.20
C ARG A 183 -19.95 -10.30 -20.95
N GLY A 184 -20.42 -11.33 -20.27
CA GLY A 184 -20.42 -12.71 -20.80
C GLY A 184 -19.14 -13.50 -20.52
N LYS A 185 -18.10 -12.86 -19.95
CA LYS A 185 -16.87 -13.51 -19.47
C LYS A 185 -16.67 -13.28 -17.99
N ASN A 186 -16.00 -14.19 -17.33
CA ASN A 186 -15.48 -13.95 -16.00
C ASN A 186 -14.29 -13.01 -16.07
N VAL A 187 -14.06 -12.24 -14.99
CA VAL A 187 -12.89 -11.37 -14.89
C VAL A 187 -12.15 -11.67 -13.57
N LEU A 188 -10.88 -12.02 -13.70
CA LEU A 188 -9.92 -11.98 -12.61
C LEU A 188 -9.27 -10.60 -12.63
N LEU A 189 -9.70 -9.73 -11.73
CA LEU A 189 -9.18 -8.37 -11.59
C LEU A 189 -8.16 -8.33 -10.45
N VAL A 190 -6.94 -7.90 -10.77
CA VAL A 190 -5.83 -7.78 -9.81
C VAL A 190 -5.39 -6.33 -9.75
N PHE A 191 -5.44 -5.72 -8.56
CA PHE A 191 -4.72 -4.48 -8.28
C PHE A 191 -3.34 -4.84 -7.74
N TYR A 192 -2.29 -4.23 -8.31
CA TYR A 192 -0.92 -4.55 -7.96
C TYR A 192 -0.04 -3.30 -7.90
N LEU A 193 0.97 -3.32 -7.07
CA LEU A 193 1.79 -2.16 -6.69
C LEU A 193 2.86 -1.77 -7.75
N GLY A 194 2.68 -2.22 -8.98
CA GLY A 194 3.62 -1.93 -10.06
C GLY A 194 4.77 -2.94 -10.15
N ARG A 195 5.72 -2.64 -11.04
CA ARG A 195 6.85 -3.53 -11.39
C ARG A 195 7.79 -3.81 -10.23
N GLU A 196 7.97 -2.84 -9.35
CA GLU A 196 8.92 -2.92 -8.24
C GLU A 196 8.46 -3.90 -7.13
N CYS A 197 7.18 -4.27 -7.13
CA CYS A 197 6.63 -5.27 -6.23
C CYS A 197 6.93 -6.69 -6.74
N LEU A 198 7.96 -7.34 -6.20
CA LEU A 198 8.39 -8.69 -6.61
C LEU A 198 7.31 -9.75 -6.41
N HIS A 199 6.50 -9.64 -5.34
CA HIS A 199 5.40 -10.56 -5.06
C HIS A 199 4.29 -10.40 -6.11
N CYS A 200 3.95 -9.16 -6.47
CA CYS A 200 2.96 -8.88 -7.51
C CYS A 200 3.40 -9.45 -8.85
N MET A 201 4.67 -9.21 -9.22
CA MET A 201 5.21 -9.73 -10.48
C MET A 201 5.26 -11.26 -10.50
N LYS A 202 5.53 -11.88 -9.35
CA LYS A 202 5.45 -13.34 -9.22
C LYS A 202 4.02 -13.83 -9.44
N GLN A 203 3.02 -13.19 -8.82
CA GLN A 203 1.62 -13.54 -9.00
C GLN A 203 1.19 -13.44 -10.47
N LEU A 204 1.54 -12.35 -11.17
CA LEU A 204 1.20 -12.22 -12.60
C LEU A 204 1.83 -13.32 -13.45
N LYS A 205 3.05 -13.78 -13.13
CA LYS A 205 3.68 -14.92 -13.78
C LYS A 205 2.99 -16.23 -13.45
N ASP A 206 2.58 -16.44 -12.20
CA ASP A 206 1.85 -17.63 -11.78
C ASP A 206 0.46 -17.68 -12.46
N ILE A 207 -0.21 -16.53 -12.60
CA ILE A 207 -1.45 -16.40 -13.38
C ILE A 207 -1.18 -16.74 -14.85
N GLN A 208 -0.13 -16.19 -15.45
CA GLN A 208 0.25 -16.50 -16.83
C GLN A 208 0.49 -17.99 -17.05
N ALA A 209 1.13 -18.66 -16.10
CA ALA A 209 1.40 -20.10 -16.17
C ALA A 209 0.12 -20.98 -16.17
N LYS A 210 -1.00 -20.43 -15.73
CA LYS A 210 -2.32 -21.07 -15.69
C LYS A 210 -3.26 -20.59 -16.81
N LYS A 211 -2.68 -20.06 -17.91
CA LYS A 211 -3.46 -19.51 -19.04
C LYS A 211 -4.56 -20.47 -19.52
N ASP A 212 -4.24 -21.74 -19.69
CA ASP A 212 -5.17 -22.74 -20.22
C ASP A 212 -6.38 -22.96 -19.27
N ASP A 213 -6.16 -22.86 -17.97
CA ASP A 213 -7.24 -22.92 -16.98
C ASP A 213 -8.14 -21.68 -17.07
N TRP A 214 -7.57 -20.48 -17.25
CA TRP A 214 -8.35 -19.25 -17.42
C TRP A 214 -9.15 -19.27 -18.71
N ASP A 215 -8.55 -19.75 -19.82
CA ASP A 215 -9.23 -19.89 -21.10
C ASP A 215 -10.39 -20.90 -20.99
N ARG A 216 -10.16 -22.06 -20.37
CA ARG A 216 -11.19 -23.09 -20.13
C ARG A 216 -12.37 -22.56 -19.31
N LEU A 217 -12.09 -21.67 -18.37
CA LEU A 217 -13.08 -21.04 -17.49
C LEU A 217 -13.65 -19.73 -18.05
N GLU A 218 -13.34 -19.41 -19.32
CA GLU A 218 -13.75 -18.15 -19.97
C GLU A 218 -13.45 -16.91 -19.11
N THR A 219 -12.26 -16.90 -18.50
CA THR A 219 -11.83 -15.87 -17.56
C THR A 219 -10.77 -14.97 -18.19
N VAL A 220 -11.06 -13.68 -18.25
CA VAL A 220 -10.10 -12.65 -18.67
C VAL A 220 -9.35 -12.14 -17.44
N VAL A 221 -8.04 -11.93 -17.59
CA VAL A 221 -7.21 -11.37 -16.51
C VAL A 221 -6.88 -9.92 -16.79
N LEU A 222 -7.28 -9.05 -15.89
CA LEU A 222 -6.99 -7.62 -15.90
C LEU A 222 -6.12 -7.29 -14.70
N ALA A 223 -4.95 -6.71 -14.91
CA ALA A 223 -4.06 -6.27 -13.85
C ALA A 223 -3.91 -4.74 -13.91
N VAL A 224 -4.33 -4.07 -12.84
CA VAL A 224 -4.41 -2.61 -12.73
C VAL A 224 -3.33 -2.11 -11.77
N SER A 225 -2.66 -1.03 -12.12
CA SER A 225 -1.70 -0.35 -11.24
C SER A 225 -1.63 1.13 -11.54
N GLY A 226 -1.02 1.89 -10.64
CA GLY A 226 -0.70 3.31 -10.82
C GLY A 226 0.35 3.60 -11.89
N ASN A 227 0.94 2.58 -12.53
CA ASN A 227 1.89 2.74 -13.61
C ASN A 227 1.27 3.48 -14.80
N LYS A 228 2.07 4.30 -15.48
CA LYS A 228 1.64 4.91 -16.75
C LYS A 228 1.59 3.88 -17.89
N PRO A 229 0.80 4.12 -18.96
CA PRO A 229 0.72 3.20 -20.10
C PRO A 229 2.09 2.85 -20.69
N GLU A 230 3.00 3.84 -20.76
CA GLU A 230 4.34 3.65 -21.32
C GLU A 230 5.21 2.73 -20.45
N ASP A 231 5.01 2.77 -19.13
CA ASP A 231 5.68 1.89 -18.17
C ASP A 231 5.18 0.46 -18.32
N ASN A 232 3.87 0.27 -18.46
CA ASN A 232 3.27 -1.01 -18.74
C ASN A 232 3.74 -1.57 -20.08
N ALA A 233 3.85 -0.75 -21.13
CA ALA A 233 4.41 -1.16 -22.42
C ALA A 233 5.86 -1.63 -22.31
N ARG A 234 6.68 -0.94 -21.52
CA ARG A 234 8.08 -1.36 -21.23
C ARG A 234 8.13 -2.65 -20.42
N ASN A 235 7.22 -2.82 -19.48
CA ASN A 235 7.14 -4.04 -18.67
C ASN A 235 6.80 -5.25 -19.52
N LEU A 236 5.83 -5.15 -20.43
CA LEU A 236 5.45 -6.24 -21.34
C LEU A 236 6.59 -6.64 -22.29
N LYS A 237 7.47 -5.71 -22.68
CA LYS A 237 8.67 -6.05 -23.49
C LYS A 237 9.69 -6.87 -22.69
N SER A 238 9.77 -6.68 -21.38
CA SER A 238 10.72 -7.39 -20.53
C SER A 238 10.16 -8.69 -19.92
N ILE A 239 8.83 -8.83 -19.88
CA ILE A 239 8.14 -9.96 -19.28
C ILE A 239 6.99 -10.35 -20.19
N SER A 240 7.02 -11.59 -20.72
CA SER A 240 5.93 -12.10 -21.56
C SER A 240 4.74 -12.50 -20.69
N LEU A 241 3.65 -11.74 -20.78
CA LEU A 241 2.39 -11.97 -20.05
C LEU A 241 1.17 -11.93 -21.00
N PRO A 242 1.13 -12.76 -22.07
CA PRO A 242 0.05 -12.67 -23.08
C PRO A 242 -1.35 -13.00 -22.53
N ALA A 243 -1.48 -13.66 -21.38
CA ALA A 243 -2.76 -13.92 -20.74
C ALA A 243 -3.21 -12.79 -19.79
N VAL A 244 -2.38 -11.79 -19.53
CA VAL A 244 -2.65 -10.71 -18.57
C VAL A 244 -2.66 -9.37 -19.29
N ARG A 245 -3.78 -8.67 -19.25
CA ARG A 245 -3.87 -7.31 -19.77
C ARG A 245 -3.50 -6.31 -18.67
N LEU A 246 -2.38 -5.60 -18.86
CA LEU A 246 -1.93 -4.56 -17.92
C LEU A 246 -2.66 -3.25 -18.21
N LEU A 247 -3.24 -2.67 -17.16
CA LEU A 247 -4.02 -1.44 -17.21
C LEU A 247 -3.41 -0.39 -16.29
N SER A 248 -3.51 0.87 -16.72
CA SER A 248 -3.02 2.04 -16.01
C SER A 248 -4.17 2.78 -15.33
N ASP A 249 -4.02 3.04 -14.03
CA ASP A 249 -4.90 3.85 -13.18
C ASP A 249 -4.08 4.88 -12.41
N SER A 250 -3.33 5.72 -13.14
CA SER A 250 -2.37 6.66 -12.56
C SER A 250 -2.99 7.68 -11.59
N ALA A 251 -4.29 7.87 -11.62
CA ALA A 251 -5.04 8.68 -10.65
C ALA A 251 -5.62 7.86 -9.48
N PHE A 252 -5.40 6.53 -9.46
CA PHE A 252 -5.95 5.59 -8.47
C PHE A 252 -7.46 5.64 -8.30
N SER A 253 -8.18 6.09 -9.32
CA SER A 253 -9.64 6.24 -9.27
C SER A 253 -10.36 4.90 -9.22
N ASN A 254 -9.86 3.90 -9.97
CA ASN A 254 -10.37 2.53 -9.92
C ASN A 254 -9.94 1.83 -8.64
N ALA A 255 -8.68 1.99 -8.22
CA ALA A 255 -8.19 1.42 -6.98
C ALA A 255 -9.06 1.86 -5.78
N ARG A 256 -9.43 3.15 -5.71
CA ARG A 256 -10.35 3.65 -4.67
C ARG A 256 -11.75 3.06 -4.77
N ARG A 257 -12.33 2.99 -5.97
CA ARG A 257 -13.67 2.40 -6.16
C ARG A 257 -13.73 0.94 -5.70
N TYR A 258 -12.65 0.19 -5.96
CA TYR A 258 -12.54 -1.22 -5.60
C TYR A 258 -12.00 -1.45 -4.19
N ARG A 259 -11.80 -0.39 -3.40
CA ARG A 259 -11.21 -0.43 -2.05
C ARG A 259 -9.81 -1.05 -2.02
N SER A 260 -9.08 -0.86 -3.10
CA SER A 260 -7.71 -1.31 -3.31
C SER A 260 -6.73 -0.14 -3.20
N TYR A 261 -7.04 0.82 -2.34
CA TYR A 261 -6.22 2.00 -2.07
C TYR A 261 -6.30 2.37 -0.60
N ASP A 262 -5.16 2.65 0.00
CA ASP A 262 -5.04 3.18 1.34
C ASP A 262 -5.00 4.70 1.28
N ASP A 263 -6.09 5.35 1.69
CA ASP A 263 -6.18 6.81 1.67
C ASP A 263 -5.30 7.45 2.76
N PHE A 264 -4.93 6.69 3.79
CA PHE A 264 -4.09 7.18 4.88
C PHE A 264 -2.60 7.18 4.49
N GLU A 265 -2.09 6.06 3.97
CA GLU A 265 -0.73 5.96 3.47
C GLU A 265 -0.59 6.50 2.03
N GLU A 266 -1.72 6.83 1.39
CA GLU A 266 -1.81 7.30 0.01
C GLU A 266 -1.14 6.36 -1.00
N MET A 267 -1.37 5.07 -0.82
CA MET A 267 -0.78 4.04 -1.67
C MET A 267 -1.80 3.01 -2.14
N GLU A 268 -1.52 2.42 -3.28
CA GLU A 268 -2.28 1.31 -3.81
C GLU A 268 -2.10 0.07 -2.93
N LEU A 269 -3.18 -0.70 -2.75
CA LEU A 269 -3.18 -1.97 -2.05
C LEU A 269 -3.27 -3.10 -3.07
N HIS A 270 -2.55 -4.19 -2.80
CA HIS A 270 -2.71 -5.41 -3.56
C HIS A 270 -4.09 -6.02 -3.31
N SER A 271 -4.84 -6.32 -4.39
CA SER A 271 -6.15 -6.94 -4.29
C SER A 271 -6.39 -7.92 -5.43
N THR A 272 -7.10 -8.99 -5.13
CA THR A 272 -7.54 -9.98 -6.10
C THR A 272 -9.06 -10.12 -6.01
N ILE A 273 -9.75 -9.95 -7.13
CA ILE A 273 -11.20 -9.84 -7.21
C ILE A 273 -11.73 -10.73 -8.33
N LEU A 274 -12.74 -11.53 -8.06
CA LEU A 274 -13.41 -12.36 -9.04
C LEU A 274 -14.79 -11.79 -9.38
N ILE A 275 -15.00 -11.52 -10.67
CA ILE A 275 -16.21 -10.92 -11.20
C ILE A 275 -16.83 -11.91 -12.20
N ASP A 276 -18.13 -12.15 -12.07
CA ASP A 276 -18.86 -13.12 -12.91
C ASP A 276 -19.23 -12.55 -14.29
N LYS A 277 -19.75 -13.40 -15.15
CA LYS A 277 -20.23 -13.06 -16.49
C LYS A 277 -21.32 -12.00 -16.53
N LYS A 278 -22.03 -11.80 -15.42
CA LYS A 278 -23.04 -10.72 -15.25
C LYS A 278 -22.41 -9.42 -14.72
N GLY A 279 -21.11 -9.41 -14.43
CA GLY A 279 -20.37 -8.26 -13.90
C GLY A 279 -20.63 -8.02 -12.41
N ARG A 280 -20.79 -9.08 -11.62
CA ARG A 280 -20.96 -9.03 -10.19
C ARG A 280 -19.73 -9.59 -9.49
N VAL A 281 -19.33 -8.97 -8.38
CA VAL A 281 -18.25 -9.46 -7.53
C VAL A 281 -18.74 -10.67 -6.73
N HIS A 282 -18.11 -11.80 -6.92
CA HIS A 282 -18.37 -13.02 -6.17
C HIS A 282 -17.37 -13.28 -5.05
N TRP A 283 -16.15 -12.79 -5.24
CA TRP A 283 -15.10 -12.96 -4.27
C TRP A 283 -14.08 -11.83 -4.40
N ALA A 284 -13.57 -11.34 -3.29
CA ALA A 284 -12.56 -10.31 -3.25
C ALA A 284 -11.68 -10.44 -2.01
N ARG A 285 -10.39 -10.14 -2.15
CA ARG A 285 -9.46 -10.03 -1.05
C ARG A 285 -8.45 -8.94 -1.31
N THR A 286 -8.26 -8.09 -0.31
CA THR A 286 -7.22 -7.05 -0.28
C THR A 286 -6.15 -7.45 0.74
N GLY A 287 -4.89 -7.18 0.43
CA GLY A 287 -3.72 -7.60 1.22
C GLY A 287 -3.25 -9.00 0.83
N GLY A 288 -2.25 -9.51 1.52
CA GLY A 288 -1.55 -10.78 1.40
C GLY A 288 -2.08 -11.85 0.42
N GLU A 289 -2.13 -13.07 0.88
CA GLU A 289 -2.61 -14.19 0.06
C GLU A 289 -4.02 -13.93 -0.55
N PRO A 290 -4.28 -14.42 -1.80
CA PRO A 290 -3.62 -15.59 -2.42
C PRO A 290 -2.62 -15.25 -3.53
N PHE A 291 -1.49 -14.65 -3.26
CA PHE A 291 -0.49 -14.34 -4.28
C PHE A 291 -0.05 -15.52 -5.15
N GLY A 292 0.22 -16.67 -4.54
CA GLY A 292 0.72 -17.85 -5.23
C GLY A 292 -0.25 -19.04 -5.30
N LYS A 293 -1.48 -18.88 -4.80
CA LYS A 293 -2.43 -20.01 -4.70
C LYS A 293 -3.40 -20.07 -5.86
N MET A 294 -2.86 -20.27 -7.07
CA MET A 294 -3.65 -20.27 -8.31
C MET A 294 -4.75 -21.35 -8.30
N ASP A 295 -4.47 -22.54 -7.78
CA ASP A 295 -5.48 -23.61 -7.70
C ASP A 295 -6.68 -23.23 -6.81
N PHE A 296 -6.45 -22.40 -5.79
CA PHE A 296 -7.55 -21.83 -5.01
C PHE A 296 -8.40 -20.87 -5.84
N LEU A 297 -7.78 -19.95 -6.58
CA LEU A 297 -8.50 -19.00 -7.44
C LEU A 297 -9.29 -19.73 -8.54
N ILE A 298 -8.70 -20.73 -9.17
CA ILE A 298 -9.36 -21.56 -10.17
C ILE A 298 -10.62 -22.21 -9.59
N LYS A 299 -10.51 -22.83 -8.41
CA LYS A 299 -11.67 -23.40 -7.71
C LYS A 299 -12.74 -22.36 -7.35
N GLN A 300 -12.36 -21.11 -7.01
CA GLN A 300 -13.35 -20.07 -6.76
C GLN A 300 -14.08 -19.68 -8.07
N VAL A 301 -13.39 -19.62 -9.21
CA VAL A 301 -14.04 -19.36 -10.51
C VAL A 301 -14.98 -20.50 -10.90
N GLU A 302 -14.58 -21.75 -10.67
CA GLU A 302 -15.47 -22.92 -10.89
C GLU A 302 -16.74 -22.84 -10.03
N ARG A 303 -16.62 -22.50 -8.76
CA ARG A 303 -17.77 -22.26 -7.86
C ARG A 303 -18.66 -21.11 -8.33
N MET A 304 -18.04 -20.01 -8.76
CA MET A 304 -18.75 -18.86 -9.31
C MET A 304 -19.56 -19.23 -10.55
N ASN A 305 -18.98 -20.00 -11.46
CA ASN A 305 -19.68 -20.49 -12.65
C ASN A 305 -20.87 -21.37 -12.30
N ALA A 306 -20.69 -22.32 -11.39
CA ALA A 306 -21.78 -23.20 -10.91
C ALA A 306 -22.93 -22.40 -10.25
N ALA A 307 -22.62 -21.37 -9.48
CA ALA A 307 -23.63 -20.49 -8.86
C ALA A 307 -24.43 -19.71 -9.91
N VAL A 308 -23.77 -19.20 -10.96
CA VAL A 308 -24.43 -18.46 -12.05
C VAL A 308 -25.32 -19.37 -12.88
N GLU A 309 -24.97 -20.65 -13.05
CA GLU A 309 -25.77 -21.65 -13.76
C GLU A 309 -27.03 -22.02 -12.99
N THR A 310 -26.94 -22.19 -11.67
CA THR A 310 -28.11 -22.48 -10.82
C THR A 310 -29.13 -21.34 -10.81
N GLU A 311 -28.69 -20.08 -10.96
CA GLU A 311 -29.59 -18.93 -11.11
C GLU A 311 -30.37 -18.93 -12.46
N LYS A 312 -29.87 -19.62 -13.48
CA LYS A 312 -30.52 -19.71 -14.80
C LYS A 312 -31.63 -20.78 -14.85
N SER A 313 -31.62 -21.72 -13.91
CA SER A 313 -32.64 -22.75 -13.77
C SER A 313 -33.59 -22.34 -12.64
N PRO A 314 -34.68 -21.58 -12.89
CA PRO A 314 -35.70 -21.43 -11.88
C PRO A 314 -36.24 -22.83 -11.61
N SER A 315 -36.14 -23.27 -10.35
CA SER A 315 -36.81 -24.50 -9.88
C SER A 315 -38.24 -24.44 -10.35
N GLY A 316 -38.57 -25.27 -11.34
CA GLY A 316 -39.95 -25.60 -11.67
C GLY A 316 -40.57 -26.31 -10.48
N GLY A 317 -41.02 -25.51 -9.52
CA GLY A 317 -41.86 -25.93 -8.43
C GLY A 317 -43.29 -25.67 -8.84
N GLY A 318 -43.90 -26.68 -9.45
CA GLY A 318 -45.32 -26.72 -9.63
C GLY A 318 -46.02 -26.77 -8.28
N PHE A 319 -47.10 -26.06 -8.19
CA PHE A 319 -48.30 -26.37 -7.39
C PHE A 319 -49.48 -26.28 -8.32
#